data_e32d8d4fb72c3e0e24dd34c3550c6e8a
#
_entry.id   e32d8d4fb72c3e0e24dd34c3550c6e8a
#
_cell.length_a   1.000
_cell.length_b   1.000
_cell.length_c   1.000
_cell.angle_alpha   90.00
_cell.angle_beta   90.00
_cell.angle_gamma   90.00
#
_symmetry.space_group_name_H-M   'P 1'
#
loop_
_entity.id
_entity.type
_entity.pdbx_description
1 polymer ?
#
loop_
_entity_poly.entity_id
_entity_poly.type
_entity_poly.pdbx_seq_one_letter_code
_entity_poly.pdbx_strand_id
1 'polypeptide(L)'
;MRKPAFILLLIVIILTAAACGNTNKPLGQSGNEVSGNAPSPSPTIETPATTEPSATPDPSVEPTAEADQETSVKVYYSDTELEKMVSKDIQVKSSSNEDLIKQVLDALHQDGPEGTVNLWKPIPIKSVTLKDNAVTIDIELPDTARLGAPGEQMLLDSLGQTLFQFDFVQSYDLLVDGKALESLMGHFDLDHPAVRHS
;
A
#
# COMPACT_ATOMS: atom_id res chain seq x y z
N MET A 1 28.50 47.40 18.69
CA MET A 1 29.09 46.89 19.92
C MET A 1 27.99 46.66 20.95
N ARG A 2 27.59 45.45 21.17
CA ARG A 2 26.91 44.95 22.40
C ARG A 2 26.68 43.46 22.21
N LYS A 3 27.46 42.65 22.93
CA LYS A 3 27.37 41.20 23.02
C LYS A 3 26.30 40.84 24.07
N PRO A 4 25.42 39.88 23.82
CA PRO A 4 24.65 39.29 24.89
C PRO A 4 25.33 38.03 25.43
N ALA A 5 25.22 37.92 26.75
CA ALA A 5 25.82 36.92 27.62
C ALA A 5 25.20 35.55 27.46
N PHE A 6 26.07 34.53 27.58
CA PHE A 6 25.74 33.14 27.78
C PHE A 6 24.95 32.93 29.09
N ILE A 7 23.81 32.28 29.04
CA ILE A 7 23.18 31.65 30.19
C ILE A 7 23.30 30.16 30.02
N LEU A 8 24.19 29.59 30.77
CA LEU A 8 24.43 28.16 30.93
C LEU A 8 23.38 27.65 31.91
N LEU A 9 22.39 26.87 31.46
CA LEU A 9 21.48 26.18 32.36
C LEU A 9 21.81 24.69 32.40
N LEU A 10 22.40 24.29 33.50
CA LEU A 10 22.81 22.96 33.88
C LEU A 10 21.56 22.23 34.43
N ILE A 11 20.99 21.26 33.73
CA ILE A 11 19.95 20.40 34.28
C ILE A 11 20.51 19.02 34.54
N VAL A 12 20.43 18.67 35.81
CA VAL A 12 20.86 17.44 36.43
C VAL A 12 19.97 16.27 36.01
N ILE A 13 20.62 15.21 35.58
CA ILE A 13 20.00 13.92 35.23
C ILE A 13 19.75 13.15 36.51
N ILE A 14 18.51 12.76 36.77
CA ILE A 14 18.17 11.78 37.80
C ILE A 14 17.84 10.46 37.10
N LEU A 15 18.76 9.49 37.25
CA LEU A 15 18.52 8.08 36.95
C LEU A 15 17.63 7.48 38.05
N THR A 16 16.52 6.86 37.66
CA THR A 16 15.85 5.85 38.48
C THR A 16 15.72 4.57 37.71
N ALA A 17 16.51 3.59 38.07
CA ALA A 17 16.34 2.20 37.65
C ALA A 17 15.27 1.55 38.53
N ALA A 18 14.29 0.92 37.94
CA ALA A 18 13.42 -0.04 38.61
C ALA A 18 13.32 -1.31 37.74
N ALA A 19 14.09 -2.30 38.15
CA ALA A 19 13.96 -3.67 37.71
C ALA A 19 12.86 -4.35 38.53
N CYS A 20 11.94 -5.05 37.92
CA CYS A 20 11.24 -6.19 38.52
C CYS A 20 10.84 -7.17 37.46
N GLY A 21 11.48 -8.29 37.46
CA GLY A 21 11.10 -9.47 36.69
C GLY A 21 9.86 -10.13 37.28
N ASN A 22 9.15 -10.86 36.44
CA ASN A 22 8.34 -11.97 36.88
C ASN A 22 8.30 -13.07 35.82
N THR A 23 9.01 -14.13 36.14
CA THR A 23 8.90 -15.45 35.53
C THR A 23 7.69 -16.15 36.13
N ASN A 24 6.77 -16.64 35.31
CA ASN A 24 5.92 -17.75 35.71
C ASN A 24 5.55 -18.61 34.49
N LYS A 25 6.22 -19.75 34.45
CA LYS A 25 5.78 -20.95 33.75
C LYS A 25 5.18 -21.88 34.81
N PRO A 26 4.08 -22.57 34.55
CA PRO A 26 4.06 -23.97 34.92
C PRO A 26 3.67 -24.89 33.77
N LEU A 27 4.36 -26.01 33.79
CA LEU A 27 4.02 -27.26 33.14
C LEU A 27 2.68 -27.82 33.68
N GLY A 28 1.96 -28.46 32.80
CA GLY A 28 0.84 -29.33 33.17
C GLY A 28 0.56 -30.32 32.06
N GLN A 29 1.02 -31.49 32.25
CA GLN A 29 1.06 -32.72 31.46
C GLN A 29 -0.21 -33.52 31.67
N SER A 30 -0.46 -34.48 30.75
CA SER A 30 -1.33 -35.66 30.81
C SER A 30 -2.64 -35.49 30.03
N GLY A 31 -2.92 -36.20 28.98
CA GLY A 31 -2.86 -37.66 28.79
C GLY A 31 -4.28 -38.18 28.69
N ASN A 32 -4.69 -38.67 27.59
CA ASN A 32 -5.20 -40.05 27.48
C ASN A 32 -5.72 -40.35 26.06
N GLU A 33 -5.25 -41.47 25.62
CA GLU A 33 -5.68 -42.28 24.48
C GLU A 33 -7.13 -42.75 24.61
N VAL A 34 -7.70 -43.18 23.53
CA VAL A 34 -8.29 -44.49 23.21
C VAL A 34 -9.33 -44.33 22.09
N SER A 35 -9.00 -44.81 20.91
CA SER A 35 -9.42 -46.02 20.25
C SER A 35 -10.88 -46.11 19.78
N GLY A 36 -11.03 -46.46 18.54
CA GLY A 36 -12.14 -47.27 18.16
C GLY A 36 -12.83 -46.98 16.81
N ASN A 37 -12.38 -47.65 15.79
CA ASN A 37 -13.15 -48.51 14.89
C ASN A 37 -13.83 -47.87 13.66
N ALA A 38 -13.31 -48.25 12.52
CA ALA A 38 -14.04 -48.40 11.25
C ALA A 38 -15.03 -49.61 11.34
N PRO A 39 -16.03 -49.70 10.48
CA PRO A 39 -15.81 -50.16 9.13
C PRO A 39 -16.70 -49.54 8.03
N SER A 40 -16.16 -49.60 6.83
CA SER A 40 -16.86 -49.60 5.54
C SER A 40 -17.97 -50.66 5.45
N PRO A 41 -19.02 -50.43 4.65
CA PRO A 41 -19.00 -51.03 3.33
C PRO A 41 -19.58 -50.18 2.19
N SER A 42 -18.95 -50.26 1.06
CA SER A 42 -19.59 -50.19 -0.27
C SER A 42 -20.50 -51.42 -0.46
N PRO A 43 -21.60 -51.35 -1.18
CA PRO A 43 -21.51 -51.61 -2.60
C PRO A 43 -22.59 -50.91 -3.51
N THR A 44 -22.33 -50.96 -4.75
CA THR A 44 -23.09 -51.50 -5.88
C THR A 44 -23.58 -50.48 -6.89
N ILE A 45 -22.95 -50.60 -8.02
CA ILE A 45 -23.25 -50.34 -9.43
C ILE A 45 -24.74 -50.41 -9.77
N GLU A 46 -25.24 -49.42 -10.49
CA GLU A 46 -26.15 -49.60 -11.62
C GLU A 46 -26.08 -48.41 -12.58
N THR A 47 -25.56 -48.65 -13.75
CA THR A 47 -25.86 -47.92 -14.99
C THR A 47 -27.04 -48.65 -15.64
N PRO A 48 -28.01 -47.97 -16.26
CA PRO A 48 -27.83 -47.65 -17.65
C PRO A 48 -28.61 -46.42 -18.20
N ALA A 49 -28.25 -46.13 -19.44
CA ALA A 49 -29.00 -45.52 -20.56
C ALA A 49 -28.85 -44.01 -20.78
N THR A 50 -27.97 -43.72 -21.69
CA THR A 50 -28.16 -43.00 -22.98
C THR A 50 -29.41 -42.15 -23.09
N THR A 51 -29.17 -40.81 -23.16
CA THR A 51 -29.80 -39.96 -24.20
C THR A 51 -28.91 -38.72 -24.35
N GLU A 52 -28.21 -38.66 -25.48
CA GLU A 52 -27.85 -37.40 -26.11
C GLU A 52 -29.15 -36.72 -26.55
N PRO A 53 -29.30 -35.41 -26.34
CA PRO A 53 -29.33 -34.59 -27.52
C PRO A 53 -28.70 -33.18 -27.34
N SER A 54 -28.18 -32.77 -28.43
CA SER A 54 -28.18 -31.41 -28.95
C SER A 54 -27.25 -30.40 -28.32
N ALA A 55 -26.13 -30.23 -28.97
CA ALA A 55 -25.29 -29.05 -28.92
C ALA A 55 -26.11 -27.79 -29.19
N THR A 56 -26.28 -26.97 -28.19
CA THR A 56 -26.57 -25.56 -28.35
C THR A 56 -25.23 -24.84 -28.46
N PRO A 57 -24.98 -24.02 -29.45
CA PRO A 57 -23.75 -23.28 -29.55
C PRO A 57 -23.70 -22.29 -28.36
N ASP A 58 -22.70 -22.49 -27.54
CA ASP A 58 -22.24 -21.55 -26.54
C ASP A 58 -22.01 -20.18 -27.21
N PRO A 59 -22.64 -19.08 -26.79
CA PRO A 59 -22.26 -17.79 -27.29
C PRO A 59 -20.84 -17.52 -26.83
N SER A 60 -19.90 -17.64 -27.75
CA SER A 60 -18.55 -17.12 -27.61
C SER A 60 -18.66 -15.68 -27.12
N VAL A 61 -18.42 -15.45 -25.85
CA VAL A 61 -18.21 -14.12 -25.30
C VAL A 61 -16.85 -13.69 -25.84
N GLU A 62 -16.87 -13.04 -27.00
CA GLU A 62 -15.77 -12.22 -27.46
C GLU A 62 -15.41 -11.28 -26.29
N PRO A 63 -14.14 -11.18 -25.87
CA PRO A 63 -13.76 -10.15 -24.92
C PRO A 63 -14.05 -8.81 -25.60
N THR A 64 -15.10 -8.14 -25.14
CA THR A 64 -15.35 -6.74 -25.50
C THR A 64 -14.09 -5.99 -25.07
N ALA A 65 -13.31 -5.54 -26.03
CA ALA A 65 -12.24 -4.59 -25.78
C ALA A 65 -12.89 -3.40 -25.09
N GLU A 66 -12.61 -3.21 -23.80
CA GLU A 66 -13.05 -2.03 -23.08
C GLU A 66 -12.48 -0.83 -23.83
N ALA A 67 -13.35 0.02 -24.35
CA ALA A 67 -12.95 1.22 -25.06
C ALA A 67 -12.19 2.11 -24.07
N ASP A 68 -11.03 2.64 -24.48
CA ASP A 68 -10.24 3.59 -23.71
C ASP A 68 -11.15 4.67 -23.13
N GLN A 69 -11.22 4.75 -21.82
CA GLN A 69 -11.98 5.79 -21.13
C GLN A 69 -11.06 6.96 -20.81
N GLU A 70 -11.50 8.16 -21.20
CA GLU A 70 -10.81 9.38 -20.83
C GLU A 70 -11.33 9.87 -19.48
N THR A 71 -10.45 9.92 -18.47
CA THR A 71 -10.79 10.27 -17.10
C THR A 71 -9.98 11.48 -16.66
N SER A 72 -10.65 12.48 -16.07
CA SER A 72 -9.97 13.61 -15.43
C SER A 72 -9.57 13.21 -14.01
N VAL A 73 -8.29 13.32 -13.69
CA VAL A 73 -7.73 12.93 -12.40
C VAL A 73 -6.85 14.03 -11.83
N LYS A 74 -6.72 14.05 -10.51
CA LYS A 74 -5.83 14.98 -9.80
C LYS A 74 -4.52 14.27 -9.45
N VAL A 75 -3.42 14.96 -9.66
CA VAL A 75 -2.09 14.58 -9.17
C VAL A 75 -1.66 15.62 -8.15
N TYR A 76 -1.15 15.18 -7.01
CA TYR A 76 -0.85 16.04 -5.88
C TYR A 76 0.65 16.22 -5.72
N TYR A 77 1.07 17.46 -5.49
CA TYR A 77 2.45 17.91 -5.31
C TYR A 77 2.55 18.74 -4.02
N SER A 78 3.74 18.84 -3.46
CA SER A 78 4.00 19.76 -2.36
C SER A 78 4.31 21.16 -2.88
N ASP A 79 3.98 22.19 -2.10
CA ASP A 79 4.59 23.51 -2.30
C ASP A 79 6.08 23.48 -1.94
N THR A 80 6.80 24.57 -2.24
CA THR A 80 8.24 24.67 -1.98
C THR A 80 8.61 24.74 -0.51
N GLU A 81 7.67 25.13 0.34
CA GLU A 81 7.82 25.19 1.80
C GLU A 81 7.54 23.86 2.51
N LEU A 82 7.03 22.85 1.79
CA LEU A 82 6.59 21.54 2.34
C LEU A 82 5.48 21.67 3.39
N GLU A 83 4.56 22.61 3.17
CA GLU A 83 3.46 22.91 4.09
C GLU A 83 2.07 22.60 3.50
N LYS A 84 1.93 22.62 2.17
CA LYS A 84 0.63 22.51 1.49
C LYS A 84 0.70 21.61 0.28
N MET A 85 -0.40 20.88 0.08
CA MET A 85 -0.62 20.12 -1.14
C MET A 85 -1.23 20.99 -2.24
N VAL A 86 -0.68 20.90 -3.43
CA VAL A 86 -1.16 21.56 -4.66
C VAL A 86 -1.52 20.49 -5.66
N SER A 87 -2.75 20.53 -6.21
CA SER A 87 -3.19 19.56 -7.21
C SER A 87 -3.10 20.11 -8.63
N LYS A 88 -2.89 19.20 -9.58
CA LYS A 88 -2.95 19.41 -11.02
C LYS A 88 -3.93 18.45 -11.64
N ASP A 89 -4.91 18.95 -12.39
CA ASP A 89 -5.80 18.11 -13.16
C ASP A 89 -5.10 17.65 -14.45
N ILE A 90 -5.18 16.34 -14.73
CA ILE A 90 -4.68 15.74 -15.96
C ILE A 90 -5.76 14.88 -16.59
N GLN A 91 -5.68 14.67 -17.93
CA GLN A 91 -6.55 13.72 -18.63
C GLN A 91 -5.76 12.43 -18.88
N VAL A 92 -6.34 11.31 -18.47
CA VAL A 92 -5.74 9.98 -18.61
C VAL A 92 -6.68 9.12 -19.46
N LYS A 93 -6.12 8.45 -20.46
CA LYS A 93 -6.84 7.43 -21.25
C LYS A 93 -6.39 6.07 -20.79
N SER A 94 -7.30 5.29 -20.26
CA SER A 94 -6.98 3.98 -19.70
C SER A 94 -7.95 2.91 -20.19
N SER A 95 -7.42 1.70 -20.34
CA SER A 95 -8.17 0.50 -20.71
C SER A 95 -8.68 -0.29 -19.52
N SER A 96 -8.18 0.00 -18.32
CA SER A 96 -8.58 -0.65 -17.06
C SER A 96 -8.24 0.23 -15.85
N ASN A 97 -8.81 -0.11 -14.68
CA ASN A 97 -8.47 0.55 -13.42
C ASN A 97 -6.98 0.41 -13.06
N GLU A 98 -6.37 -0.75 -13.33
CA GLU A 98 -4.94 -0.94 -13.08
C GLU A 98 -4.09 -0.06 -14.01
N ASP A 99 -4.45 0.03 -15.29
CA ASP A 99 -3.79 0.91 -16.25
C ASP A 99 -3.95 2.38 -15.84
N LEU A 100 -5.15 2.79 -15.41
CA LEU A 100 -5.40 4.12 -14.86
C LEU A 100 -4.45 4.44 -13.70
N ILE A 101 -4.33 3.55 -12.70
CA ILE A 101 -3.44 3.74 -11.56
C ILE A 101 -1.98 3.86 -12.00
N LYS A 102 -1.51 3.02 -12.93
CA LYS A 102 -0.14 3.10 -13.46
C LYS A 102 0.14 4.46 -14.09
N GLN A 103 -0.75 4.93 -14.96
CA GLN A 103 -0.58 6.22 -15.63
C GLN A 103 -0.62 7.40 -14.66
N VAL A 104 -1.46 7.35 -13.64
CA VAL A 104 -1.54 8.40 -12.61
C VAL A 104 -0.28 8.41 -11.74
N LEU A 105 0.27 7.26 -11.39
CA LEU A 105 1.53 7.15 -10.67
C LEU A 105 2.72 7.60 -11.52
N ASP A 106 2.71 7.32 -12.83
CA ASP A 106 3.70 7.86 -13.76
C ASP A 106 3.61 9.39 -13.84
N ALA A 107 2.41 9.95 -13.71
CA ALA A 107 2.23 11.40 -13.68
C ALA A 107 2.79 12.06 -12.41
N LEU A 108 2.93 11.33 -11.29
CA LEU A 108 3.62 11.82 -10.10
C LEU A 108 5.10 12.15 -10.35
N HIS A 109 5.74 11.55 -11.37
CA HIS A 109 7.12 11.85 -11.76
C HIS A 109 7.25 13.08 -12.67
N GLN A 110 6.12 13.60 -13.18
CA GLN A 110 6.12 14.79 -14.02
C GLN A 110 6.18 16.06 -13.18
N ASP A 111 6.62 17.15 -13.78
CA ASP A 111 6.67 18.43 -13.08
C ASP A 111 5.24 18.95 -12.80
N GLY A 112 5.04 19.39 -11.56
CA GLY A 112 3.80 19.99 -11.09
C GLY A 112 3.60 21.42 -11.58
N PRO A 113 2.60 22.13 -11.04
CA PRO A 113 2.40 23.55 -11.28
C PRO A 113 3.61 24.38 -10.81
N GLU A 114 3.69 25.64 -11.29
CA GLU A 114 4.70 26.58 -10.80
C GLU A 114 4.57 26.78 -9.28
N GLY A 115 5.69 26.84 -8.58
CA GLY A 115 5.72 26.97 -7.11
C GLY A 115 5.52 25.65 -6.37
N THR A 116 5.65 24.50 -7.07
CA THR A 116 5.62 23.18 -6.44
C THR A 116 6.97 22.47 -6.54
N VAL A 117 7.17 21.50 -5.65
CA VAL A 117 8.28 20.55 -5.71
C VAL A 117 7.76 19.15 -5.95
N ASN A 118 8.42 18.43 -6.86
CA ASN A 118 8.11 17.03 -7.14
C ASN A 118 8.99 16.11 -6.31
N LEU A 119 8.43 15.59 -5.23
CA LEU A 119 9.14 14.70 -4.30
C LEU A 119 9.29 13.28 -4.83
N TRP A 120 8.43 12.86 -5.78
CA TRP A 120 8.46 11.53 -6.38
C TRP A 120 9.48 11.41 -7.53
N LYS A 121 9.92 12.52 -8.12
CA LYS A 121 10.81 12.52 -9.27
C LYS A 121 12.08 11.67 -9.12
N PRO A 122 12.77 11.66 -7.95
CA PRO A 122 13.96 10.83 -7.74
C PRO A 122 13.68 9.38 -7.32
N ILE A 123 12.40 8.94 -7.19
CA ILE A 123 12.02 7.65 -6.63
C ILE A 123 11.45 6.77 -7.74
N PRO A 124 12.22 5.81 -8.31
CA PRO A 124 11.71 4.91 -9.33
C PRO A 124 10.60 4.00 -8.81
N ILE A 125 9.50 3.90 -9.55
CA ILE A 125 8.46 2.87 -9.34
C ILE A 125 8.85 1.63 -10.14
N LYS A 126 9.04 0.50 -9.46
CA LYS A 126 9.45 -0.79 -10.05
C LYS A 126 8.25 -1.58 -10.57
N SER A 127 7.18 -1.57 -9.80
CA SER A 127 5.94 -2.26 -10.19
C SER A 127 4.72 -1.67 -9.51
N VAL A 128 3.58 -1.81 -10.18
CA VAL A 128 2.25 -1.43 -9.68
C VAL A 128 1.28 -2.53 -10.06
N THR A 129 0.50 -3.00 -9.09
CA THR A 129 -0.59 -3.96 -9.31
C THR A 129 -1.83 -3.52 -8.56
N LEU A 130 -3.00 -3.79 -9.16
CA LEU A 130 -4.30 -3.59 -8.51
C LEU A 130 -4.99 -4.96 -8.38
N LYS A 131 -5.27 -5.39 -7.18
CA LYS A 131 -5.98 -6.63 -6.90
C LYS A 131 -6.96 -6.43 -5.75
N ASP A 132 -8.20 -6.86 -5.93
CA ASP A 132 -9.24 -6.81 -4.89
C ASP A 132 -9.37 -5.41 -4.23
N ASN A 133 -9.31 -4.35 -5.04
CA ASN A 133 -9.35 -2.94 -4.62
C ASN A 133 -8.15 -2.48 -3.77
N ALA A 134 -7.09 -3.26 -3.69
CA ALA A 134 -5.83 -2.92 -3.07
C ALA A 134 -4.74 -2.67 -4.12
N VAL A 135 -4.06 -1.55 -4.02
CA VAL A 135 -2.92 -1.20 -4.88
C VAL A 135 -1.63 -1.60 -4.18
N THR A 136 -0.78 -2.38 -4.84
CA THR A 136 0.58 -2.64 -4.35
C THR A 136 1.57 -1.90 -5.23
N ILE A 137 2.45 -1.13 -4.62
CA ILE A 137 3.45 -0.29 -5.29
C ILE A 137 4.81 -0.70 -4.76
N ASP A 138 5.70 -1.15 -5.62
CA ASP A 138 7.11 -1.42 -5.28
C ASP A 138 7.98 -0.33 -5.86
N ILE A 139 8.78 0.30 -5.02
CA ILE A 139 9.70 1.38 -5.38
C ILE A 139 11.14 1.03 -5.08
N GLU A 140 12.05 1.76 -5.69
CA GLU A 140 13.44 1.89 -5.24
C GLU A 140 13.59 3.22 -4.50
N LEU A 141 14.23 3.21 -3.33
CA LEU A 141 14.49 4.42 -2.56
C LEU A 141 15.99 4.77 -2.57
N PRO A 142 16.47 5.55 -3.55
CA PRO A 142 17.86 5.98 -3.58
C PRO A 142 18.21 6.88 -2.39
N ASP A 143 19.45 6.83 -1.91
CA ASP A 143 19.91 7.70 -0.81
C ASP A 143 19.74 9.19 -1.13
N THR A 144 19.83 9.58 -2.40
CA THR A 144 19.62 10.94 -2.88
C THR A 144 18.17 11.40 -2.82
N ALA A 145 17.22 10.49 -2.66
CA ALA A 145 15.78 10.78 -2.54
C ALA A 145 15.31 10.88 -1.08
N ARG A 146 16.21 10.70 -0.11
CA ARG A 146 15.84 10.79 1.31
C ARG A 146 15.54 12.21 1.72
N LEU A 147 14.41 12.39 2.40
CA LEU A 147 13.87 13.66 2.84
C LEU A 147 13.89 13.74 4.37
N GLY A 148 13.79 14.94 4.92
CA GLY A 148 13.46 15.13 6.34
C GLY A 148 11.96 14.93 6.58
N ALA A 149 11.54 14.97 7.85
CA ALA A 149 10.16 14.71 8.26
C ALA A 149 9.08 15.48 7.45
N PRO A 150 9.19 16.79 7.19
CA PRO A 150 8.18 17.48 6.37
C PRO A 150 8.08 16.93 4.95
N GLY A 151 9.23 16.60 4.34
CA GLY A 151 9.26 16.07 2.97
C GLY A 151 8.71 14.65 2.90
N GLU A 152 9.03 13.76 3.85
CA GLU A 152 8.46 12.41 3.94
C GLU A 152 6.94 12.47 4.11
N GLN A 153 6.44 13.35 4.99
CA GLN A 153 5.00 13.56 5.17
C GLN A 153 4.32 13.95 3.86
N MET A 154 4.85 15.00 3.20
CA MET A 154 4.27 15.49 1.94
C MET A 154 4.34 14.43 0.82
N LEU A 155 5.40 13.64 0.78
CA LEU A 155 5.53 12.54 -0.18
C LEU A 155 4.44 11.49 0.03
N LEU A 156 4.23 11.02 1.26
CA LEU A 156 3.20 10.03 1.60
C LEU A 156 1.80 10.59 1.40
N ASP A 157 1.55 11.84 1.81
CA ASP A 157 0.26 12.52 1.61
C ASP A 157 -0.08 12.67 0.13
N SER A 158 0.91 13.01 -0.71
CA SER A 158 0.69 13.14 -2.15
C SER A 158 0.28 11.81 -2.79
N LEU A 159 0.90 10.71 -2.39
CA LEU A 159 0.52 9.37 -2.84
C LEU A 159 -0.89 9.01 -2.37
N GLY A 160 -1.17 9.16 -1.08
CA GLY A 160 -2.47 8.84 -0.49
C GLY A 160 -3.60 9.63 -1.16
N GLN A 161 -3.45 10.95 -1.32
CA GLN A 161 -4.46 11.79 -1.97
C GLN A 161 -4.63 11.44 -3.46
N THR A 162 -3.54 11.09 -4.14
CA THR A 162 -3.59 10.69 -5.55
C THR A 162 -4.31 9.35 -5.73
N LEU A 163 -4.12 8.38 -4.84
CA LEU A 163 -4.75 7.08 -4.95
C LEU A 163 -6.18 7.07 -4.41
N PHE A 164 -6.42 7.67 -3.27
CA PHE A 164 -7.73 7.64 -2.62
C PHE A 164 -8.77 8.56 -3.26
N GLN A 165 -8.46 9.28 -4.34
CA GLN A 165 -9.49 9.93 -5.15
C GLN A 165 -10.38 8.94 -5.90
N PHE A 166 -9.90 7.71 -6.13
CA PHE A 166 -10.62 6.66 -6.85
C PHE A 166 -11.44 5.80 -5.88
N ASP A 167 -12.75 5.74 -6.04
CA ASP A 167 -13.64 4.97 -5.15
C ASP A 167 -13.33 3.47 -5.13
N PHE A 168 -12.77 2.95 -6.21
CA PHE A 168 -12.38 1.54 -6.29
C PHE A 168 -11.08 1.24 -5.55
N VAL A 169 -10.30 2.23 -5.10
CA VAL A 169 -9.09 2.00 -4.28
C VAL A 169 -9.48 2.07 -2.80
N GLN A 170 -9.39 0.93 -2.11
CA GLN A 170 -9.70 0.83 -0.68
C GLN A 170 -8.45 0.88 0.19
N SER A 171 -7.33 0.43 -0.34
CA SER A 171 -6.05 0.45 0.36
C SER A 171 -4.89 0.50 -0.63
N TYR A 172 -3.71 0.89 -0.14
CA TYR A 172 -2.47 0.69 -0.87
C TYR A 172 -1.37 0.18 0.04
N ASP A 173 -0.43 -0.58 -0.52
CA ASP A 173 0.76 -1.07 0.15
C ASP A 173 2.00 -0.54 -0.59
N LEU A 174 2.87 0.16 0.14
CA LEU A 174 4.09 0.75 -0.40
C LEU A 174 5.29 -0.09 0.05
N LEU A 175 5.90 -0.77 -0.92
CA LEU A 175 7.06 -1.63 -0.70
C LEU A 175 8.33 -0.93 -1.19
N VAL A 176 9.45 -1.20 -0.55
CA VAL A 176 10.78 -0.80 -1.01
C VAL A 176 11.59 -2.04 -1.32
N ASP A 177 11.96 -2.23 -2.59
CA ASP A 177 12.65 -3.44 -3.08
C ASP A 177 11.91 -4.73 -2.68
N GLY A 178 10.58 -4.71 -2.83
CA GLY A 178 9.70 -5.83 -2.52
C GLY A 178 9.48 -6.08 -1.02
N LYS A 179 9.87 -5.16 -0.14
CA LYS A 179 9.77 -5.32 1.32
C LYS A 179 8.87 -4.25 1.94
N ALA A 180 7.97 -4.69 2.82
CA ALA A 180 7.27 -3.82 3.74
C ALA A 180 8.25 -3.30 4.80
N LEU A 181 8.45 -2.00 4.85
CA LEU A 181 9.30 -1.34 5.84
C LEU A 181 8.44 -0.68 6.90
N GLU A 182 8.89 -0.69 8.15
CA GLU A 182 8.22 0.01 9.25
C GLU A 182 8.10 1.53 9.01
N SER A 183 9.09 2.11 8.30
CA SER A 183 9.11 3.52 7.93
C SER A 183 9.85 3.69 6.61
N LEU A 184 9.45 4.68 5.78
CA LEU A 184 10.13 4.93 4.51
C LEU A 184 11.49 5.60 4.71
N MET A 185 11.53 6.64 5.55
CA MET A 185 12.76 7.42 5.79
C MET A 185 13.08 7.61 7.29
N GLY A 186 12.26 7.01 8.18
CA GLY A 186 12.48 6.97 9.63
C GLY A 186 11.74 8.03 10.43
N HIS A 187 10.79 8.76 9.85
CA HIS A 187 10.05 9.80 10.56
C HIS A 187 8.58 9.44 10.80
N PHE A 188 7.99 8.61 9.92
CA PHE A 188 6.60 8.19 10.00
C PHE A 188 6.49 6.68 9.81
N ASP A 189 5.64 6.03 10.59
CA ASP A 189 5.33 4.62 10.44
C ASP A 189 4.48 4.42 9.18
N LEU A 190 4.78 3.34 8.44
CA LEU A 190 4.01 2.93 7.28
C LEU A 190 3.02 1.84 7.67
N ASP A 191 1.75 2.09 7.36
CA ASP A 191 0.73 1.05 7.45
C ASP A 191 0.84 0.08 6.27
N HIS A 192 0.75 -1.21 6.52
CA HIS A 192 0.79 -2.28 5.52
C HIS A 192 -0.46 -3.16 5.57
N PRO A 193 -1.48 -2.84 4.79
CA PRO A 193 -1.61 -1.70 3.89
C PRO A 193 -2.11 -0.41 4.57
N ALA A 194 -1.82 0.74 3.98
CA ALA A 194 -2.52 1.99 4.29
C ALA A 194 -3.96 1.89 3.78
N VAL A 195 -4.94 2.22 4.63
CA VAL A 195 -6.36 2.09 4.30
C VAL A 195 -7.04 3.45 4.15
N ARG A 196 -8.09 3.49 3.32
CA ARG A 196 -8.93 4.67 3.19
C ARG A 196 -9.64 4.94 4.52
N HIS A 197 -9.46 6.11 5.08
CA HIS A 197 -10.27 6.59 6.20
C HIS A 197 -11.60 7.15 5.67
N SER A 198 -12.71 6.68 6.22
CA SER A 198 -14.08 7.12 5.92
C SER A 198 -14.43 8.41 6.64
#